data_f73762d024137d384f7d41d9c5206d3d
#
_entry.id   f73762d024137d384f7d41d9c5206d3d
#
_cell.length_a   1.000
_cell.length_b   1.000
_cell.length_c   1.000
_cell.angle_alpha   90.00
_cell.angle_beta   90.00
_cell.angle_gamma   90.00
#
_symmetry.space_group_name_H-M   'P 1'
#
loop_
_entity.id
_entity.type
_entity.pdbx_description
1 polymer ?
#
loop_
_entity_poly.entity_id
_entity_poly.type
_entity_poly.pdbx_seq_one_letter_code
_entity_poly.pdbx_strand_id
1 'polypeptide(L)'
;CFITGVPGAGKTLIGLNTAIEQFNRGEKAVYLSGNFPLVEVLQEALTRDYVRRDKQKAKQENRKACTKEDAKSKVKAFIQMIHHYRDLYLEGTEVENGQILPIPGYFQSHTDKAYVPAEHVAIFDEAQRAWTQEELQRFMREKKGIKNFPYSEPEYLISCMNRQPDWGVVVCLVGNGQSINKGEAGLTEWIESIHRSYGDWDVYMSEYLI
;
A
#
# COMPACT_ATOMS: atom_id res chain seq x y z
N CYS A 1 -10.53 -6.23 -3.22
CA CYS A 1 -10.39 -7.26 -4.25
C CYS A 1 -9.23 -8.19 -3.89
N PHE A 2 -9.46 -9.52 -3.94
CA PHE A 2 -8.44 -10.52 -3.65
C PHE A 2 -8.09 -11.29 -4.92
N ILE A 3 -6.81 -11.25 -5.30
CA ILE A 3 -6.26 -11.99 -6.45
C ILE A 3 -5.34 -13.07 -5.90
N THR A 4 -5.71 -14.33 -6.08
CA THR A 4 -4.98 -15.47 -5.57
C THR A 4 -4.35 -16.29 -6.69
N GLY A 5 -3.35 -17.06 -6.36
CA GLY A 5 -2.69 -17.96 -7.31
C GLY A 5 -1.46 -18.61 -6.73
N VAL A 6 -1.05 -19.71 -7.33
CA VAL A 6 0.19 -20.42 -6.97
C VAL A 6 1.44 -19.55 -7.20
N PRO A 7 2.57 -19.86 -6.57
CA PRO A 7 3.85 -19.21 -6.89
C PRO A 7 4.13 -19.25 -8.39
N GLY A 8 4.57 -18.13 -8.96
CA GLY A 8 4.84 -18.01 -10.40
C GLY A 8 3.63 -17.74 -11.30
N ALA A 9 2.39 -17.70 -10.77
CA ALA A 9 1.18 -17.42 -11.55
C ALA A 9 1.07 -15.98 -12.10
N GLY A 10 2.04 -15.11 -11.82
CA GLY A 10 2.07 -13.74 -12.36
C GLY A 10 1.34 -12.70 -11.50
N LYS A 11 0.95 -12.99 -10.26
CA LYS A 11 0.25 -12.04 -9.37
C LYS A 11 0.97 -10.70 -9.22
N THR A 12 2.26 -10.75 -8.85
CA THR A 12 3.12 -9.56 -8.73
C THR A 12 3.13 -8.74 -10.03
N LEU A 13 3.20 -9.42 -11.20
CA LEU A 13 3.18 -8.75 -12.49
C LEU A 13 1.84 -8.07 -12.78
N ILE A 14 0.72 -8.71 -12.44
CA ILE A 14 -0.62 -8.12 -12.58
C ILE A 14 -0.73 -6.86 -11.71
N GLY A 15 -0.37 -6.96 -10.43
CA GLY A 15 -0.42 -5.81 -9.53
C GLY A 15 0.48 -4.66 -9.99
N LEU A 16 1.70 -4.97 -10.40
CA LEU A 16 2.64 -3.97 -10.91
C LEU A 16 2.12 -3.29 -12.19
N ASN A 17 1.60 -4.07 -13.14
CA ASN A 17 1.02 -3.52 -14.37
C ASN A 17 -0.19 -2.63 -14.06
N THR A 18 -1.05 -3.03 -13.12
CA THR A 18 -2.18 -2.21 -12.69
C THR A 18 -1.70 -0.88 -12.11
N ALA A 19 -0.70 -0.87 -11.22
CA ALA A 19 -0.15 0.36 -10.67
C ALA A 19 0.47 1.27 -11.75
N ILE A 20 1.23 0.69 -12.69
CA ILE A 20 1.84 1.43 -13.81
C ILE A 20 0.76 2.02 -14.73
N GLU A 21 -0.29 1.26 -15.02
CA GLU A 21 -1.38 1.73 -15.88
C GLU A 21 -2.12 2.90 -15.25
N GLN A 22 -2.45 2.82 -13.95
CA GLN A 22 -3.07 3.93 -13.23
C GLN A 22 -2.14 5.15 -13.20
N PHE A 23 -0.85 4.96 -12.91
CA PHE A 23 0.13 6.04 -12.96
C PHE A 23 0.21 6.71 -14.34
N ASN A 24 0.18 5.94 -15.44
CA ASN A 24 0.19 6.48 -16.80
C ASN A 24 -1.11 7.23 -17.17
N ARG A 25 -2.23 6.90 -16.54
CA ARG A 25 -3.52 7.60 -16.68
C ARG A 25 -3.62 8.87 -15.82
N GLY A 26 -2.62 9.14 -14.98
CA GLY A 26 -2.62 10.26 -14.03
C GLY A 26 -3.38 9.98 -12.74
N GLU A 27 -3.85 8.74 -12.56
CA GLU A 27 -4.50 8.29 -11.33
C GLU A 27 -3.45 7.97 -10.27
N LYS A 28 -3.81 8.19 -9.01
CA LYS A 28 -2.93 7.91 -7.89
C LYS A 28 -3.17 6.49 -7.36
N ALA A 29 -2.25 5.60 -7.70
CA ALA A 29 -2.19 4.25 -7.19
C ALA A 29 -0.85 3.98 -6.54
N VAL A 30 -0.80 3.10 -5.54
CA VAL A 30 0.42 2.65 -4.89
C VAL A 30 0.52 1.13 -4.90
N TYR A 31 1.70 0.63 -5.27
CA TYR A 31 2.08 -0.77 -5.13
C TYR A 31 2.96 -0.94 -3.89
N LEU A 32 2.53 -1.77 -2.98
CA LEU A 32 3.11 -1.97 -1.66
C LEU A 32 3.60 -3.41 -1.48
N SER A 33 4.85 -3.57 -1.10
CA SER A 33 5.41 -4.89 -0.82
C SER A 33 6.26 -4.87 0.46
N GLY A 34 6.23 -5.98 1.20
CA GLY A 34 7.13 -6.22 2.32
C GLY A 34 8.52 -6.71 1.90
N ASN A 35 8.72 -7.03 0.61
CA ASN A 35 9.96 -7.57 0.08
C ASN A 35 10.92 -6.46 -0.37
N PHE A 36 11.84 -6.05 0.52
CA PHE A 36 12.78 -4.96 0.26
C PHE A 36 13.61 -5.15 -1.03
N PRO A 37 14.28 -6.30 -1.28
CA PRO A 37 15.02 -6.51 -2.52
C PRO A 37 14.16 -6.37 -3.78
N LEU A 38 12.92 -6.86 -3.75
CA LEU A 38 11.99 -6.73 -4.86
C LEU A 38 11.67 -5.27 -5.14
N VAL A 39 11.33 -4.50 -4.10
CA VAL A 39 11.02 -3.07 -4.23
C VAL A 39 12.19 -2.29 -4.82
N GLU A 40 13.42 -2.54 -4.36
CA GLU A 40 14.61 -1.85 -4.90
C GLU A 40 14.83 -2.17 -6.38
N VAL A 41 14.73 -3.45 -6.76
CA VAL A 41 14.90 -3.86 -8.17
C VAL A 41 13.83 -3.24 -9.06
N LEU A 42 12.56 -3.25 -8.62
CA LEU A 42 11.45 -2.65 -9.35
C LEU A 42 11.63 -1.13 -9.50
N GLN A 43 11.99 -0.44 -8.43
CA GLN A 43 12.24 1.00 -8.46
C GLN A 43 13.36 1.37 -9.42
N GLU A 44 14.49 0.66 -9.42
CA GLU A 44 15.60 0.95 -10.33
C GLU A 44 15.23 0.62 -11.78
N ALA A 45 14.60 -0.53 -12.05
CA ALA A 45 14.19 -0.92 -13.39
C ALA A 45 13.21 0.07 -14.01
N LEU A 46 12.18 0.46 -13.26
CA LEU A 46 11.17 1.42 -13.72
C LEU A 46 11.73 2.84 -13.85
N THR A 47 12.65 3.24 -12.98
CA THR A 47 13.36 4.52 -13.13
C THR A 47 14.13 4.58 -14.45
N ARG A 48 14.87 3.53 -14.80
CA ARG A 48 15.59 3.46 -16.08
C ARG A 48 14.65 3.49 -17.28
N ASP A 49 13.57 2.73 -17.21
CA ASP A 49 12.56 2.71 -18.28
C ASP A 49 11.89 4.07 -18.44
N TYR A 50 11.51 4.73 -17.35
CA TYR A 50 10.92 6.06 -17.36
C TYR A 50 11.85 7.08 -18.03
N VAL A 51 13.12 7.13 -17.62
CA VAL A 51 14.12 8.02 -18.21
C VAL A 51 14.29 7.75 -19.71
N ARG A 52 14.33 6.48 -20.11
CA ARG A 52 14.46 6.08 -21.52
C ARG A 52 13.26 6.57 -22.35
N ARG A 53 12.05 6.34 -21.88
CA ARG A 53 10.81 6.76 -22.55
C ARG A 53 10.69 8.29 -22.61
N ASP A 54 11.01 8.97 -21.50
CA ASP A 54 10.94 10.43 -21.46
C ASP A 54 11.97 11.09 -22.38
N LYS A 55 13.19 10.55 -22.50
CA LYS A 55 14.17 11.00 -23.49
C LYS A 55 13.67 10.90 -24.93
N GLN A 56 12.93 9.84 -25.26
CA GLN A 56 12.35 9.69 -26.60
C GLN A 56 11.26 10.74 -26.85
N LYS A 57 10.33 10.92 -25.88
CA LYS A 57 9.28 11.95 -25.95
C LYS A 57 9.85 13.36 -26.00
N ALA A 58 10.84 13.65 -25.15
CA ALA A 58 11.47 14.98 -25.08
C ALA A 58 12.13 15.38 -26.41
N LYS A 59 12.71 14.43 -27.14
CA LYS A 59 13.23 14.68 -28.50
C LYS A 59 12.13 15.04 -29.49
N GLN A 60 10.98 14.37 -29.43
CA GLN A 60 9.84 14.64 -30.31
C GLN A 60 9.18 15.98 -29.98
N GLU A 61 9.10 16.32 -28.68
CA GLU A 61 8.46 17.53 -28.15
C GLU A 61 9.41 18.75 -28.05
N ASN A 62 10.68 18.59 -28.44
CA ASN A 62 11.73 19.61 -28.36
C ASN A 62 11.84 20.25 -26.96
N ARG A 63 11.79 19.42 -25.92
CA ARG A 63 11.94 19.80 -24.51
C ARG A 63 13.11 19.09 -23.82
N LYS A 64 13.50 19.57 -22.65
CA LYS A 64 14.47 18.88 -21.80
C LYS A 64 13.85 17.60 -21.23
N ALA A 65 14.59 16.48 -21.29
CA ALA A 65 14.19 15.24 -20.63
C ALA A 65 14.31 15.35 -19.10
N CYS A 66 13.54 14.54 -18.37
CA CYS A 66 13.63 14.45 -16.92
C CYS A 66 15.00 13.91 -16.48
N THR A 67 15.42 14.31 -15.28
CA THR A 67 16.62 13.75 -14.65
C THR A 67 16.36 12.33 -14.09
N LYS A 68 17.42 11.59 -13.77
CA LYS A 68 17.27 10.29 -13.11
C LYS A 68 16.65 10.44 -11.71
N GLU A 69 17.00 11.51 -11.01
CA GLU A 69 16.48 11.84 -9.68
C GLU A 69 14.98 12.12 -9.72
N ASP A 70 14.51 12.92 -10.69
CA ASP A 70 13.08 13.20 -10.88
C ASP A 70 12.31 11.93 -11.20
N ALA A 71 12.85 11.09 -12.10
CA ALA A 71 12.25 9.81 -12.44
C ALA A 71 12.17 8.87 -11.22
N LYS A 72 13.25 8.80 -10.44
CA LYS A 72 13.33 7.98 -9.22
C LYS A 72 12.32 8.46 -8.16
N SER A 73 12.17 9.75 -7.98
CA SER A 73 11.17 10.33 -7.06
C SER A 73 9.75 9.93 -7.47
N LYS A 74 9.41 10.05 -8.77
CA LYS A 74 8.12 9.63 -9.30
C LYS A 74 7.85 8.14 -9.10
N VAL A 75 8.84 7.27 -9.39
CA VAL A 75 8.68 5.82 -9.22
C VAL A 75 8.52 5.47 -7.75
N LYS A 76 9.28 6.08 -6.84
CA LYS A 76 9.16 5.87 -5.40
C LYS A 76 7.80 6.31 -4.85
N ALA A 77 7.12 7.23 -5.50
CA ALA A 77 5.78 7.65 -5.07
C ALA A 77 4.74 6.54 -5.23
N PHE A 78 4.85 5.69 -6.27
CA PHE A 78 3.87 4.63 -6.50
C PHE A 78 4.38 3.20 -6.25
N ILE A 79 5.68 3.00 -5.98
CA ILE A 79 6.22 1.70 -5.52
C ILE A 79 6.92 1.90 -4.20
N GLN A 80 6.37 1.34 -3.14
CA GLN A 80 6.82 1.60 -1.78
C GLN A 80 6.90 0.32 -0.94
N MET A 81 7.69 0.40 0.12
CA MET A 81 7.62 -0.58 1.20
C MET A 81 6.34 -0.36 2.02
N ILE A 82 5.67 -1.46 2.36
CA ILE A 82 4.41 -1.41 3.12
C ILE A 82 4.56 -0.65 4.46
N HIS A 83 5.70 -0.81 5.14
CA HIS A 83 5.94 -0.13 6.40
C HIS A 83 6.15 1.38 6.23
N HIS A 84 6.68 1.85 5.08
CA HIS A 84 6.77 3.29 4.81
C HIS A 84 5.38 3.90 4.64
N TYR A 85 4.50 3.23 3.89
CA TYR A 85 3.11 3.64 3.72
C TYR A 85 2.36 3.67 5.06
N ARG A 86 2.49 2.60 5.85
CA ARG A 86 1.92 2.50 7.18
C ARG A 86 2.37 3.65 8.08
N ASP A 87 3.67 3.90 8.16
CA ASP A 87 4.25 4.92 9.03
C ASP A 87 3.90 6.34 8.57
N LEU A 88 3.80 6.56 7.26
CA LEU A 88 3.39 7.84 6.68
C LEU A 88 1.99 8.26 7.13
N TYR A 89 1.02 7.34 7.08
CA TYR A 89 -0.37 7.63 7.44
C TYR A 89 -0.67 7.42 8.94
N LEU A 90 0.31 6.98 9.71
CA LEU A 90 0.27 6.97 11.17
C LEU A 90 0.71 8.32 11.76
N GLU A 91 1.58 9.03 11.06
CA GLU A 91 2.08 10.34 11.49
C GLU A 91 0.92 11.35 11.61
N GLY A 92 0.88 12.08 12.73
CA GLY A 92 -0.20 13.03 13.02
C GLY A 92 -1.51 12.39 13.46
N THR A 93 -1.47 11.12 13.89
CA THR A 93 -2.63 10.43 14.44
C THR A 93 -2.38 9.98 15.88
N GLU A 94 -3.45 9.75 16.62
CA GLU A 94 -3.42 9.21 17.98
C GLU A 94 -4.46 8.10 18.14
N VAL A 95 -4.24 7.27 19.16
CA VAL A 95 -5.19 6.20 19.53
C VAL A 95 -6.14 6.76 20.58
N GLU A 96 -7.40 6.90 20.23
CA GLU A 96 -8.47 7.35 21.12
C GLU A 96 -9.66 6.38 21.02
N ASN A 97 -10.16 5.87 22.16
CA ASN A 97 -11.31 4.97 22.25
C ASN A 97 -11.24 3.75 21.31
N GLY A 98 -10.05 3.19 21.10
CA GLY A 98 -9.86 2.05 20.20
C GLY A 98 -9.91 2.39 18.71
N GLN A 99 -9.78 3.66 18.36
CA GLN A 99 -9.70 4.15 16.99
C GLN A 99 -8.45 4.97 16.76
N ILE A 100 -8.02 5.09 15.51
CA ILE A 100 -6.91 5.94 15.11
C ILE A 100 -7.49 7.19 14.48
N LEU A 101 -7.34 8.31 15.19
CA LEU A 101 -7.93 9.59 14.83
C LEU A 101 -6.84 10.64 14.55
N PRO A 102 -7.11 11.65 13.72
CA PRO A 102 -6.17 12.73 13.49
C PRO A 102 -6.01 13.59 14.74
N ILE A 103 -4.77 13.92 15.11
CA ILE A 103 -4.49 14.87 16.18
C ILE A 103 -5.03 16.26 15.78
N PRO A 104 -5.87 16.89 16.60
CA PRO A 104 -6.46 18.20 16.28
C PRO A 104 -5.38 19.24 15.96
N GLY A 105 -5.52 19.93 14.83
CA GLY A 105 -4.60 20.98 14.39
C GLY A 105 -3.28 20.50 13.77
N TYR A 106 -2.98 19.19 13.81
CA TYR A 106 -1.71 18.68 13.29
C TYR A 106 -1.53 18.98 11.80
N PHE A 107 -2.49 18.59 10.96
CA PHE A 107 -2.41 18.73 9.50
C PHE A 107 -2.55 20.19 9.01
N GLN A 108 -3.09 21.09 9.84
CA GLN A 108 -3.09 22.53 9.57
C GLN A 108 -1.68 23.16 9.78
N SER A 109 -0.92 22.64 10.73
CA SER A 109 0.44 23.11 11.03
C SER A 109 1.52 22.38 10.22
N HIS A 110 1.22 21.19 9.69
CA HIS A 110 2.12 20.36 8.88
C HIS A 110 1.52 20.15 7.49
N THR A 111 1.55 21.21 6.66
CA THR A 111 0.89 21.24 5.35
C THR A 111 1.52 20.33 4.29
N ASP A 112 2.70 19.79 4.56
CA ASP A 112 3.37 18.75 3.77
C ASP A 112 2.88 17.33 4.11
N LYS A 113 2.04 17.18 5.14
CA LYS A 113 1.45 15.92 5.60
C LYS A 113 -0.04 15.88 5.30
N ALA A 114 -0.57 14.67 5.15
CA ALA A 114 -2.00 14.45 4.88
C ALA A 114 -2.55 13.29 5.70
N TYR A 115 -3.73 13.47 6.27
CA TYR A 115 -4.47 12.40 6.94
C TYR A 115 -5.08 11.42 5.94
N VAL A 116 -5.65 11.94 4.86
CA VAL A 116 -6.23 11.16 3.77
C VAL A 116 -5.14 10.78 2.77
N PRO A 117 -5.00 9.50 2.42
CA PRO A 117 -4.06 9.09 1.38
C PRO A 117 -4.28 9.84 0.08
N ALA A 118 -3.21 10.15 -0.62
CA ALA A 118 -3.33 10.72 -1.95
C ALA A 118 -3.81 9.68 -2.97
N GLU A 119 -3.60 8.41 -2.65
CA GLU A 119 -3.90 7.27 -3.51
C GLU A 119 -5.34 6.80 -3.31
N HIS A 120 -6.02 6.53 -4.43
CA HIS A 120 -7.33 5.88 -4.43
C HIS A 120 -7.25 4.36 -4.61
N VAL A 121 -6.09 3.86 -5.04
CA VAL A 121 -5.85 2.43 -5.25
C VAL A 121 -4.59 2.00 -4.51
N ALA A 122 -4.72 1.07 -3.58
CA ALA A 122 -3.61 0.44 -2.88
C ALA A 122 -3.52 -1.05 -3.25
N ILE A 123 -2.37 -1.47 -3.75
CA ILE A 123 -2.11 -2.85 -4.17
C ILE A 123 -1.09 -3.45 -3.22
N PHE A 124 -1.49 -4.47 -2.47
CA PHE A 124 -0.65 -5.16 -1.49
C PHE A 124 -0.12 -6.48 -2.08
N ASP A 125 1.17 -6.54 -2.33
CA ASP A 125 1.83 -7.78 -2.76
C ASP A 125 2.19 -8.64 -1.54
N GLU A 126 2.00 -9.97 -1.69
CA GLU A 126 2.16 -10.95 -0.61
C GLU A 126 1.30 -10.57 0.62
N ALA A 127 0.05 -10.17 0.39
CA ALA A 127 -0.85 -9.63 1.41
C ALA A 127 -1.07 -10.60 2.61
N GLN A 128 -0.91 -11.92 2.42
CA GLN A 128 -0.98 -12.91 3.50
C GLN A 128 0.12 -12.75 4.56
N ARG A 129 1.20 -12.02 4.26
CA ARG A 129 2.32 -11.76 5.18
C ARG A 129 2.13 -10.55 6.09
N ALA A 130 1.02 -9.84 5.96
CA ALA A 130 0.67 -8.76 6.87
C ALA A 130 0.62 -9.25 8.32
N TRP A 131 0.92 -8.39 9.27
CA TRP A 131 1.04 -8.77 10.67
C TRP A 131 -0.30 -8.88 11.38
N THR A 132 -0.38 -9.87 12.29
CA THR A 132 -1.51 -9.97 13.23
C THR A 132 -1.58 -8.74 14.14
N GLN A 133 -2.72 -8.57 14.81
CA GLN A 133 -2.89 -7.47 15.78
C GLN A 133 -1.85 -7.55 16.90
N GLU A 134 -1.56 -8.73 17.43
CA GLU A 134 -0.57 -8.92 18.50
C GLU A 134 0.83 -8.47 18.08
N GLU A 135 1.24 -8.85 16.86
CA GLU A 135 2.55 -8.54 16.32
C GLU A 135 2.68 -7.04 16.04
N LEU A 136 1.68 -6.43 15.41
CA LEU A 136 1.67 -5.00 15.14
C LEU A 136 1.61 -4.18 16.43
N GLN A 137 0.78 -4.57 17.40
CA GLN A 137 0.68 -3.92 18.70
C GLN A 137 2.02 -3.96 19.46
N ARG A 138 2.71 -5.11 19.44
CA ARG A 138 4.05 -5.23 20.02
C ARG A 138 5.02 -4.27 19.34
N PHE A 139 5.08 -4.25 18.03
CA PHE A 139 5.94 -3.35 17.26
C PHE A 139 5.64 -1.88 17.55
N MET A 140 4.37 -1.49 17.55
CA MET A 140 3.96 -0.10 17.83
C MET A 140 4.37 0.35 19.23
N ARG A 141 4.20 -0.52 20.23
CA ARG A 141 4.64 -0.24 21.59
C ARG A 141 6.15 -0.11 21.69
N GLU A 142 6.92 -1.04 21.10
CA GLU A 142 8.38 -1.12 21.28
C GLU A 142 9.15 -0.13 20.40
N LYS A 143 8.68 0.12 19.20
CA LYS A 143 9.39 0.93 18.19
C LYS A 143 8.82 2.33 18.00
N LYS A 144 7.54 2.52 18.28
CA LYS A 144 6.84 3.80 18.07
C LYS A 144 6.35 4.44 19.38
N GLY A 145 6.42 3.73 20.51
CA GLY A 145 5.92 4.21 21.81
C GLY A 145 4.38 4.28 21.90
N ILE A 146 3.67 3.75 20.90
CA ILE A 146 2.21 3.76 20.84
C ILE A 146 1.68 2.55 21.61
N LYS A 147 0.99 2.82 22.71
CA LYS A 147 0.37 1.78 23.54
C LYS A 147 -1.03 1.44 23.01
N ASN A 148 -1.42 0.18 23.18
CA ASN A 148 -2.78 -0.31 22.87
C ASN A 148 -3.22 -0.03 21.43
N PHE A 149 -2.30 -0.19 20.46
CA PHE A 149 -2.62 -0.04 19.05
C PHE A 149 -3.78 -1.00 18.70
N PRO A 150 -4.92 -0.51 18.16
CA PRO A 150 -6.15 -1.28 18.17
C PRO A 150 -6.28 -2.28 17.02
N TYR A 151 -5.51 -2.14 15.95
CA TYR A 151 -5.72 -2.86 14.69
C TYR A 151 -4.65 -3.91 14.40
N SER A 152 -5.02 -4.92 13.61
CA SER A 152 -4.06 -5.71 12.83
C SER A 152 -3.49 -4.86 11.69
N GLU A 153 -2.42 -5.33 11.03
CA GLU A 153 -1.88 -4.59 9.88
C GLU A 153 -2.87 -4.52 8.71
N PRO A 154 -3.60 -5.62 8.33
CA PRO A 154 -4.71 -5.54 7.38
C PRO A 154 -5.74 -4.48 7.74
N GLU A 155 -6.24 -4.50 8.96
CA GLU A 155 -7.27 -3.57 9.42
C GLU A 155 -6.80 -2.12 9.38
N TYR A 156 -5.56 -1.88 9.79
CA TYR A 156 -4.97 -0.53 9.73
C TYR A 156 -4.81 -0.04 8.28
N LEU A 157 -4.33 -0.89 7.38
CA LEU A 157 -4.13 -0.52 5.97
C LEU A 157 -5.46 -0.24 5.26
N ILE A 158 -6.52 -1.01 5.58
CA ILE A 158 -7.88 -0.71 5.12
C ILE A 158 -8.35 0.61 5.72
N SER A 159 -8.09 0.87 7.02
CA SER A 159 -8.47 2.14 7.67
C SER A 159 -7.88 3.36 6.98
N CYS A 160 -6.65 3.26 6.47
CA CYS A 160 -6.05 4.34 5.71
C CYS A 160 -6.84 4.64 4.44
N MET A 161 -7.22 3.61 3.68
CA MET A 161 -8.00 3.76 2.45
C MET A 161 -9.45 4.19 2.73
N ASN A 162 -10.01 3.80 3.87
CA ASN A 162 -11.35 4.21 4.31
C ASN A 162 -11.46 5.70 4.69
N ARG A 163 -10.34 6.43 4.72
CA ARG A 163 -10.33 7.90 4.89
C ARG A 163 -10.68 8.64 3.60
N GLN A 164 -10.70 7.96 2.44
CA GLN A 164 -11.12 8.56 1.17
C GLN A 164 -12.58 8.98 1.24
N PRO A 165 -12.92 10.23 0.82
CA PRO A 165 -14.28 10.75 1.00
C PRO A 165 -15.28 10.20 -0.02
N ASP A 166 -14.81 9.67 -1.15
CA ASP A 166 -15.62 9.27 -2.30
C ASP A 166 -15.47 7.77 -2.61
N TRP A 167 -14.27 7.32 -2.95
CA TRP A 167 -14.01 5.91 -3.26
C TRP A 167 -12.55 5.52 -2.98
N GLY A 168 -12.35 4.27 -2.66
CA GLY A 168 -11.04 3.66 -2.50
C GLY A 168 -11.06 2.20 -2.92
N VAL A 169 -9.94 1.70 -3.45
CA VAL A 169 -9.78 0.31 -3.85
C VAL A 169 -8.56 -0.29 -3.18
N VAL A 170 -8.78 -1.43 -2.52
CA VAL A 170 -7.71 -2.28 -1.97
C VAL A 170 -7.61 -3.55 -2.80
N VAL A 171 -6.44 -3.83 -3.36
CA VAL A 171 -6.13 -5.05 -4.09
C VAL A 171 -5.11 -5.86 -3.30
N CYS A 172 -5.47 -7.05 -2.86
CA CYS A 172 -4.60 -7.98 -2.15
C CYS A 172 -4.15 -9.09 -3.10
N LEU A 173 -2.85 -9.16 -3.37
CA LEU A 173 -2.24 -10.27 -4.11
C LEU A 173 -1.80 -11.32 -3.11
N VAL A 174 -2.42 -12.50 -3.16
CA VAL A 174 -2.26 -13.55 -2.14
C VAL A 174 -1.65 -14.80 -2.76
N GLY A 175 -0.53 -15.26 -2.21
CA GLY A 175 0.12 -16.49 -2.60
C GLY A 175 -0.55 -17.71 -1.95
N ASN A 176 -1.12 -18.60 -2.75
CA ASN A 176 -1.66 -19.87 -2.26
C ASN A 176 -0.55 -20.88 -2.02
N GLY A 177 -0.68 -21.69 -0.96
CA GLY A 177 0.25 -22.79 -0.67
C GLY A 177 1.59 -22.36 -0.04
N GLN A 178 1.76 -21.10 0.31
CA GLN A 178 2.89 -20.68 1.13
C GLN A 178 2.56 -20.88 2.62
N SER A 179 3.53 -21.38 3.39
CA SER A 179 3.37 -21.46 4.84
C SER A 179 3.29 -20.04 5.42
N ILE A 180 2.29 -19.81 6.27
CA ILE A 180 2.15 -18.61 7.06
C ILE A 180 3.16 -18.71 8.22
N ASN A 181 4.02 -17.72 8.36
CA ASN A 181 4.97 -17.67 9.47
C ASN A 181 4.26 -17.20 10.74
N LYS A 182 4.89 -17.47 11.89
CA LYS A 182 4.38 -16.97 13.17
C LYS A 182 4.31 -15.43 13.15
N GLY A 183 3.11 -14.90 13.42
CA GLY A 183 2.85 -13.44 13.41
C GLY A 183 2.31 -12.90 12.09
N GLU A 184 2.26 -13.72 11.02
CA GLU A 184 1.57 -13.36 9.78
C GLU A 184 0.06 -13.63 9.92
N ALA A 185 -0.76 -12.70 9.44
CA ALA A 185 -2.22 -12.70 9.62
C ALA A 185 -2.97 -13.61 8.63
N GLY A 186 -2.35 -13.91 7.50
CA GLY A 186 -3.02 -14.68 6.44
C GLY A 186 -4.14 -13.90 5.74
N LEU A 187 -4.82 -14.58 4.80
CA LEU A 187 -5.96 -14.02 4.09
C LEU A 187 -7.17 -13.80 5.02
N THR A 188 -7.34 -14.69 5.98
CA THR A 188 -8.49 -14.69 6.90
C THR A 188 -8.62 -13.36 7.63
N GLU A 189 -7.51 -12.81 8.15
CA GLU A 189 -7.54 -11.54 8.88
C GLU A 189 -7.96 -10.35 8.00
N TRP A 190 -7.61 -10.34 6.71
CA TRP A 190 -8.11 -9.32 5.79
C TRP A 190 -9.63 -9.34 5.67
N ILE A 191 -10.20 -10.56 5.52
CA ILE A 191 -11.65 -10.74 5.40
C ILE A 191 -12.35 -10.41 6.72
N GLU A 192 -11.82 -10.89 7.84
CA GLU A 192 -12.37 -10.61 9.17
C GLU A 192 -12.32 -9.12 9.52
N SER A 193 -11.24 -8.42 9.14
CA SER A 193 -11.13 -6.98 9.32
C SER A 193 -12.23 -6.22 8.57
N ILE A 194 -12.53 -6.63 7.33
CA ILE A 194 -13.61 -6.03 6.55
C ILE A 194 -14.96 -6.25 7.25
N HIS A 195 -15.26 -7.49 7.63
CA HIS A 195 -16.52 -7.82 8.29
C HIS A 195 -16.68 -7.12 9.66
N ARG A 196 -15.58 -6.95 10.40
CA ARG A 196 -15.57 -6.35 11.73
C ARG A 196 -15.75 -4.84 11.69
N SER A 197 -15.07 -4.16 10.76
CA SER A 197 -14.89 -2.71 10.82
C SER A 197 -15.30 -1.94 9.55
N TYR A 198 -15.49 -2.63 8.41
CA TYR A 198 -15.72 -2.02 7.10
C TYR A 198 -16.81 -2.76 6.32
N GLY A 199 -17.96 -2.99 6.95
CA GLY A 199 -19.06 -3.77 6.38
C GLY A 199 -19.76 -3.12 5.18
N ASP A 200 -19.46 -1.87 4.87
CA ASP A 200 -19.90 -1.12 3.69
C ASP A 200 -18.97 -1.29 2.47
N TRP A 201 -17.87 -2.00 2.64
CA TRP A 201 -16.96 -2.29 1.54
C TRP A 201 -17.42 -3.51 0.73
N ASP A 202 -17.46 -3.36 -0.59
CA ASP A 202 -17.68 -4.47 -1.51
C ASP A 202 -16.45 -5.38 -1.60
N VAL A 203 -16.65 -6.70 -1.46
CA VAL A 203 -15.57 -7.69 -1.53
C VAL A 203 -15.65 -8.48 -2.83
N TYR A 204 -14.56 -8.45 -3.60
CA TYR A 204 -14.42 -9.20 -4.85
C TYR A 204 -13.32 -10.25 -4.69
N MET A 205 -13.66 -11.51 -4.93
CA MET A 205 -12.73 -12.64 -4.92
C MET A 205 -13.17 -13.70 -5.94
N SER A 206 -12.24 -14.60 -6.29
CA SER A 206 -12.57 -15.72 -7.16
C SER A 206 -13.51 -16.70 -6.47
N GLU A 207 -14.49 -17.24 -7.20
CA GLU A 207 -15.42 -18.28 -6.72
C GLU A 207 -14.71 -19.53 -6.21
N TYR A 208 -13.47 -19.77 -6.64
CA TYR A 208 -12.65 -20.91 -6.16
C TYR A 208 -12.02 -20.71 -4.76
N LEU A 209 -12.32 -19.61 -4.09
CA LEU A 209 -11.80 -19.26 -2.75
C LEU A 209 -12.85 -19.41 -1.63
N ILE A 210 -14.07 -19.77 -2.01
CA ILE A 210 -15.19 -19.97 -1.09
C ILE A 210 -15.31 -21.46 -0.74
#